data_0ecd67eeedb1510cc44e965c3941eeb5
#
_entry.id   0ecd67eeedb1510cc44e965c3941eeb5
#
_cell.length_a   1.000
_cell.length_b   1.000
_cell.length_c   1.000
_cell.angle_alpha   90.00
_cell.angle_beta   90.00
_cell.angle_gamma   90.00
#
_symmetry.space_group_name_H-M   'P 1'
#
loop_
_entity.id
_entity.type
_entity.pdbx_description
1 polymer ?
#
loop_
_entity_poly.entity_id
_entity_poly.type
_entity_poly.pdbx_seq_one_letter_code
_entity_poly.pdbx_strand_id
1 'polypeptide(L)'
;MPSLKLTRRKIDSIPFLKPTLGSKKNQEFYRDLALPGFGLKVTKISKLFIVEKRINGILHRSTVGKYPQITPEQAREIAQETLYKLAKGIDITA
;
A
#
# COMPACT_ATOMS: atom_id res chain seq x y z
N MET A 1 -4.64 -7.55 -9.07
CA MET A 1 -3.67 -7.36 -7.98
C MET A 1 -3.78 -8.49 -6.98
N PRO A 2 -2.68 -9.12 -6.62
CA PRO A 2 -2.73 -10.16 -5.60
C PRO A 2 -3.17 -9.61 -4.26
N SER A 3 -3.92 -10.40 -3.51
CA SER A 3 -4.43 -10.04 -2.20
C SER A 3 -3.91 -11.02 -1.16
N LEU A 4 -3.39 -10.51 -0.05
CA LEU A 4 -2.88 -11.31 1.05
C LEU A 4 -2.94 -10.47 2.34
N LYS A 5 -2.90 -11.15 3.48
CA LYS A 5 -2.81 -10.43 4.75
C LYS A 5 -1.40 -9.89 4.91
N LEU A 6 -1.25 -8.58 5.01
CA LEU A 6 0.05 -7.93 5.12
C LEU A 6 0.58 -8.05 6.54
N THR A 7 1.33 -9.11 6.78
CA THR A 7 2.07 -9.34 8.02
C THR A 7 3.56 -9.19 7.72
N ARG A 8 4.36 -9.00 8.75
CA ARG A 8 5.83 -8.91 8.59
C ARG A 8 6.36 -10.11 7.82
N ARG A 9 5.93 -11.30 8.20
CA ARG A 9 6.37 -12.55 7.55
C ARG A 9 6.03 -12.57 6.06
N LYS A 10 4.82 -12.16 5.71
CA LYS A 10 4.38 -12.14 4.32
C LYS A 10 5.15 -11.09 3.53
N ILE A 11 5.32 -9.90 4.09
CA ILE A 11 6.04 -8.81 3.42
C ILE A 11 7.50 -9.21 3.18
N ASP A 12 8.14 -9.84 4.16
CA ASP A 12 9.52 -10.29 4.02
C ASP A 12 9.67 -11.36 2.94
N SER A 13 8.62 -12.13 2.68
CA SER A 13 8.63 -13.17 1.64
C SER A 13 8.43 -12.61 0.24
N ILE A 14 7.95 -11.38 0.10
CA ILE A 14 7.75 -10.74 -1.20
C ILE A 14 9.09 -10.21 -1.70
N PRO A 15 9.59 -10.67 -2.87
CA PRO A 15 10.85 -10.16 -3.39
C PRO A 15 10.69 -8.73 -3.92
N PHE A 16 11.78 -7.98 -3.92
CA PHE A 16 11.81 -6.70 -4.63
C PHE A 16 11.57 -6.94 -6.12
N LEU A 17 11.00 -5.95 -6.79
CA LEU A 17 10.74 -6.05 -8.21
C LEU A 17 12.07 -6.18 -8.97
N LYS A 18 12.21 -7.24 -9.76
CA LYS A 18 13.42 -7.49 -10.53
C LYS A 18 13.33 -6.78 -11.87
N PRO A 19 14.43 -6.15 -12.33
CA PRO A 19 14.45 -5.65 -13.69
C PRO A 19 14.40 -6.83 -14.67
N THR A 20 13.44 -6.80 -15.57
CA THR A 20 13.28 -7.83 -16.60
C THR A 20 13.49 -7.15 -17.95
N LEU A 21 14.30 -7.79 -18.81
CA LEU A 21 14.56 -7.25 -20.14
C LEU A 21 13.24 -7.07 -20.90
N GLY A 22 13.01 -5.87 -21.41
CA GLY A 22 11.79 -5.54 -22.14
C GLY A 22 10.60 -5.18 -21.26
N SER A 23 10.71 -5.31 -19.94
CA SER A 23 9.63 -4.94 -19.03
C SER A 23 9.74 -3.47 -18.66
N LYS A 24 8.59 -2.77 -18.73
CA LYS A 24 8.47 -1.38 -18.29
C LYS A 24 7.91 -1.28 -16.87
N LYS A 25 7.65 -2.41 -16.23
CA LYS A 25 7.06 -2.45 -14.90
C LYS A 25 8.10 -2.03 -13.87
N ASN A 26 7.79 -0.95 -13.12
CA ASN A 26 8.68 -0.40 -12.11
C ASN A 26 8.07 -0.46 -10.71
N GLN A 27 6.85 -0.99 -10.56
CA GLN A 27 6.17 -1.13 -9.28
C GLN A 27 5.11 -2.22 -9.36
N GLU A 28 4.82 -2.83 -8.22
CA GLU A 28 3.78 -3.84 -8.10
C GLU A 28 3.00 -3.59 -6.81
N PHE A 29 1.68 -3.82 -6.86
CA PHE A 29 0.78 -3.55 -5.75
C PHE A 29 0.21 -4.84 -5.20
N TYR A 30 0.12 -4.91 -3.86
CA TYR A 30 -0.52 -6.00 -3.12
C TYR A 30 -1.58 -5.40 -2.23
N ARG A 31 -2.76 -6.02 -2.17
CA ARG A 31 -3.86 -5.56 -1.32
C ARG A 31 -3.89 -6.35 -0.04
N ASP A 32 -4.19 -5.66 1.08
CA ASP A 32 -4.40 -6.33 2.35
C ASP A 32 -5.78 -6.96 2.38
N LEU A 33 -5.86 -8.23 2.79
CA LEU A 33 -7.13 -8.94 2.90
C LEU A 33 -7.96 -8.47 4.08
N ALA A 34 -7.31 -8.00 5.14
CA ALA A 34 -7.98 -7.64 6.39
C ALA A 34 -8.57 -6.23 6.37
N LEU A 35 -7.97 -5.31 5.60
CA LEU A 35 -8.40 -3.92 5.57
C LEU A 35 -8.52 -3.45 4.12
N PRO A 36 -9.74 -3.38 3.58
CA PRO A 36 -9.95 -2.86 2.23
C PRO A 36 -9.42 -1.45 2.09
N GLY A 37 -8.69 -1.19 1.00
CA GLY A 37 -8.07 0.11 0.76
C GLY A 37 -6.65 0.23 1.28
N PHE A 38 -6.17 -0.72 2.06
CA PHE A 38 -4.79 -0.77 2.53
C PHE A 38 -3.98 -1.74 1.67
N GLY A 39 -2.75 -1.37 1.37
CA GLY A 39 -1.92 -2.22 0.52
C GLY A 39 -0.44 -1.92 0.65
N LEU A 40 0.32 -2.63 -0.17
CA LEU A 40 1.78 -2.52 -0.24
C LEU A 40 2.19 -2.27 -1.68
N LYS A 41 3.03 -1.27 -1.88
CA LYS A 41 3.68 -1.01 -3.17
C LYS A 41 5.11 -1.50 -3.10
N VAL A 42 5.48 -2.40 -4.00
CA VAL A 42 6.83 -2.95 -4.08
C VAL A 42 7.52 -2.39 -5.32
N THR A 43 8.71 -1.86 -5.12
CA THR A 43 9.56 -1.35 -6.21
C THR A 43 10.84 -2.17 -6.27
N LYS A 44 11.79 -1.74 -7.09
CA LYS A 44 13.10 -2.40 -7.17
C LYS A 44 13.93 -2.25 -5.90
N ILE A 45 13.66 -1.20 -5.11
CA ILE A 45 14.49 -0.84 -3.95
C ILE A 45 13.73 -0.66 -2.65
N SER A 46 12.40 -0.66 -2.69
CA SER A 46 11.62 -0.37 -1.48
C SER A 46 10.27 -1.06 -1.46
N LYS A 47 9.70 -1.14 -0.27
CA LYS A 47 8.35 -1.63 -0.02
C LYS A 47 7.64 -0.54 0.80
N LEU A 48 6.55 -0.02 0.27
CA LEU A 48 5.83 1.11 0.84
C LEU A 48 4.39 0.74 1.15
N PHE A 49 3.92 1.07 2.34
CA PHE A 49 2.50 0.91 2.68
C PHE A 49 1.73 2.07 2.06
N ILE A 50 0.59 1.76 1.47
CA ILE A 50 -0.27 2.73 0.80
C ILE A 50 -1.72 2.54 1.21
N VAL A 51 -2.52 3.60 1.05
CA VAL A 51 -3.98 3.53 1.09
C VAL A 51 -4.53 4.04 -0.22
N GLU A 52 -5.63 3.43 -0.66
CA GLU A 52 -6.32 3.82 -1.87
C GLU A 52 -7.82 3.79 -1.61
N LYS A 53 -8.53 4.80 -2.11
CA LYS A 53 -9.98 4.81 -2.09
C LYS A 53 -10.49 5.59 -3.29
N ARG A 54 -11.51 5.03 -3.94
CA ARG A 54 -12.19 5.72 -5.04
C ARG A 54 -13.38 6.47 -4.48
N ILE A 55 -13.41 7.78 -4.71
CA ILE A 55 -14.49 8.66 -4.27
C ILE A 55 -15.00 9.42 -5.48
N ASN A 56 -16.28 9.28 -5.78
CA ASN A 56 -16.92 9.91 -6.94
C ASN A 56 -16.17 9.63 -8.25
N GLY A 57 -15.70 8.38 -8.41
CA GLY A 57 -14.97 7.95 -9.59
C GLY A 57 -13.50 8.34 -9.63
N ILE A 58 -13.02 9.10 -8.64
CA ILE A 58 -11.64 9.56 -8.58
C ILE A 58 -10.87 8.71 -7.57
N LEU A 59 -9.74 8.15 -8.01
CA LEU A 59 -8.87 7.36 -7.14
C LEU A 59 -7.98 8.27 -6.30
N HIS A 60 -8.11 8.14 -4.98
CA HIS A 60 -7.25 8.81 -4.02
C HIS A 60 -6.25 7.80 -3.46
N ARG A 61 -4.97 8.09 -3.61
CA ARG A 61 -3.88 7.23 -3.12
C ARG A 61 -2.92 8.06 -2.28
N SER A 62 -2.52 7.50 -1.15
CA SER A 62 -1.56 8.15 -0.25
C SER A 62 -0.58 7.12 0.28
N THR A 63 0.67 7.53 0.47
CA THR A 63 1.70 6.70 1.08
C THR A 63 1.61 6.82 2.59
N VAL A 64 1.51 5.67 3.27
CA VAL A 64 1.45 5.60 4.73
C VAL A 64 2.85 5.63 5.32
N GLY A 65 3.77 4.85 4.77
CA GLY A 65 5.14 4.79 5.24
C GLY A 65 5.93 3.68 4.56
N LYS A 66 7.20 3.59 4.91
CA LYS A 66 8.13 2.64 4.30
C LYS A 66 8.39 1.47 5.25
N TYR A 67 8.33 0.27 4.71
CA TYR A 67 8.72 -0.94 5.42
C TYR A 67 10.25 -1.13 5.30
N PRO A 68 10.99 -1.53 6.34
CA PRO A 68 10.55 -1.89 7.69
C PRO A 68 10.58 -0.74 8.71
N GLN A 69 10.70 0.51 8.29
CA GLN A 69 10.77 1.66 9.19
C GLN A 69 9.52 1.77 10.07
N ILE A 70 8.35 1.40 9.52
CA ILE A 70 7.15 1.21 10.31
C ILE A 70 6.70 -0.24 10.18
N THR A 71 6.06 -0.76 11.23
CA THR A 71 5.55 -2.13 11.23
C THR A 71 4.22 -2.21 10.47
N PRO A 72 3.83 -3.41 9.99
CA PRO A 72 2.51 -3.57 9.37
C PRO A 72 1.37 -3.16 10.29
N GLU A 73 1.50 -3.40 11.60
CA GLU A 73 0.49 -3.01 12.58
C GLU A 73 0.37 -1.50 12.68
N GLN A 74 1.49 -0.79 12.76
CA GLN A 74 1.52 0.68 12.78
C GLN A 74 0.93 1.25 11.49
N ALA A 75 1.32 0.67 10.35
CA ALA A 75 0.82 1.09 9.05
C ALA A 75 -0.70 0.91 8.95
N ARG A 76 -1.23 -0.20 9.47
CA ARG A 76 -2.66 -0.47 9.45
C ARG A 76 -3.43 0.54 10.28
N GLU A 77 -2.91 0.92 11.45
CA GLU A 77 -3.55 1.96 12.28
C GLU A 77 -3.62 3.29 11.54
N ILE A 78 -2.52 3.70 10.92
CA ILE A 78 -2.48 4.95 10.14
C ILE A 78 -3.44 4.85 8.95
N ALA A 79 -3.47 3.69 8.29
CA ALA A 79 -4.34 3.46 7.14
C ALA A 79 -5.82 3.56 7.52
N GLN A 80 -6.20 2.98 8.65
CA GLN A 80 -7.58 3.06 9.13
C GLN A 80 -8.01 4.52 9.36
N GLU A 81 -7.15 5.30 10.00
CA GLU A 81 -7.42 6.72 10.23
C GLU A 81 -7.53 7.49 8.92
N THR A 82 -6.62 7.24 7.99
CA THR A 82 -6.61 7.87 6.67
C THR A 82 -7.87 7.55 5.89
N LEU A 83 -8.27 6.26 5.87
CA LEU A 83 -9.47 5.83 5.19
C LEU A 83 -10.73 6.44 5.81
N TYR A 84 -10.75 6.60 7.12
CA TYR A 84 -11.85 7.26 7.82
C TYR A 84 -11.97 8.72 7.38
N LYS A 85 -10.84 9.43 7.29
CA LYS A 85 -10.83 10.83 6.82
C LYS A 85 -11.30 10.94 5.38
N LEU A 86 -10.88 10.03 4.51
CA LEU A 86 -11.35 9.98 3.12
C LEU A 86 -12.85 9.76 3.04
N ALA A 87 -13.38 8.86 3.87
CA ALA A 87 -14.82 8.59 3.90
C ALA A 87 -15.62 9.81 4.34
N LYS A 88 -15.03 10.70 5.12
CA LYS A 88 -15.65 11.95 5.53
C LYS A 88 -15.48 13.07 4.51
N GLY A 89 -14.77 12.83 3.42
CA GLY A 89 -14.52 13.85 2.41
C GLY A 89 -13.34 14.76 2.71
N ILE A 90 -12.52 14.43 3.70
CA ILE A 90 -11.32 15.21 4.02
C ILE A 90 -10.24 14.88 3.01
N ASP A 91 -9.64 15.90 2.39
CA ASP A 91 -8.55 15.70 1.45
C ASP A 91 -7.27 15.32 2.20
N ILE A 92 -6.70 14.16 1.84
CA ILE A 92 -5.48 13.65 2.43
C ILE A 92 -4.28 13.80 1.49
N THR A 93 -4.49 14.23 0.26
CA THR A 93 -3.38 14.44 -0.68
C THR A 93 -2.68 15.75 -0.33
N ALA A 94 -1.42 15.65 -0.06
CA ALA A 94 -0.62 16.82 0.25
C ALA A 94 -0.25 17.56 -1.04
#